data_c16c3ca63096907fdeb6930c43c59727
#
_entry.id   c16c3ca63096907fdeb6930c43c59727
#
_cell.length_a   1.000
_cell.length_b   1.000
_cell.length_c   1.000
_cell.angle_alpha   90.00
_cell.angle_beta   90.00
_cell.angle_gamma   90.00
#
_symmetry.space_group_name_H-M   'P 1'
#
loop_
_entity.id
_entity.type
_entity.pdbx_description
1 polymer ?
#
loop_
_entity_poly.entity_id
_entity_poly.type
_entity_poly.pdbx_seq_one_letter_code
_entity_poly.pdbx_strand_id
1 'polypeptide(L)'
;MENSLWVEKYRPNTLENYVGNSHLKGIIKRYLGENDIQNLIFYGPAGTGKTTLAKLLTKNLNCEYLYINASDERGIETIRDKVSGFASTMSFKPLKVVILDEADFLTIQAQASLRNVIETFSKSTRFILTCNYVERIIDPLQSRCQVLKIVPPSKGEVAKHIFNVLSKENVQHNNEHLKTLVNQYYPDVRKMLNAFIMSAKDGELELDKQTLVSSNYIDKVIELLPNKKSFKDIR
;
A
#
# COMPACT_ATOMS: atom_id res chain seq x y z
N MET A 1 28.76 -0.56 0.17
CA MET A 1 27.50 -0.28 0.90
C MET A 1 26.37 -0.72 -0.02
N GLU A 2 25.62 -1.76 0.36
CA GLU A 2 24.46 -2.18 -0.42
C GLU A 2 23.39 -1.09 -0.36
N ASN A 3 23.20 -0.38 -1.46
CA ASN A 3 22.11 0.56 -1.68
C ASN A 3 20.78 -0.19 -1.80
N SER A 4 20.38 -0.91 -0.77
CA SER A 4 19.04 -1.47 -0.74
C SER A 4 18.06 -0.31 -0.52
N LEU A 5 17.09 -0.17 -1.42
CA LEU A 5 16.03 0.83 -1.30
C LEU A 5 15.35 0.72 0.06
N TRP A 6 15.33 1.79 0.86
CA TRP A 6 14.70 1.80 2.19
C TRP A 6 13.24 1.34 2.16
N VAL A 7 12.56 1.61 1.05
CA VAL A 7 11.19 1.15 0.80
C VAL A 7 11.06 -0.38 0.93
N GLU A 8 12.06 -1.13 0.46
CA GLU A 8 12.06 -2.60 0.57
C GLU A 8 12.68 -3.07 1.89
N LYS A 9 13.79 -2.46 2.32
CA LYS A 9 14.49 -2.79 3.57
C LYS A 9 13.58 -2.61 4.79
N TYR A 10 12.77 -1.55 4.83
CA TYR A 10 11.87 -1.22 5.93
C TYR A 10 10.41 -1.60 5.69
N ARG A 11 10.16 -2.44 4.69
CA ARG A 11 8.83 -3.00 4.48
C ARG A 11 8.42 -3.83 5.71
N PRO A 12 7.26 -3.56 6.33
CA PRO A 12 6.81 -4.30 7.50
C PRO A 12 6.75 -5.81 7.25
N ASN A 13 7.34 -6.58 8.15
CA ASN A 13 7.31 -8.04 8.14
C ASN A 13 6.30 -8.62 9.15
N THR A 14 5.85 -7.81 10.10
CA THR A 14 4.87 -8.17 11.13
C THR A 14 3.75 -7.15 11.15
N LEU A 15 2.59 -7.54 11.69
CA LEU A 15 1.43 -6.66 11.80
C LEU A 15 1.68 -5.51 12.79
N GLU A 16 2.52 -5.72 13.80
CA GLU A 16 2.92 -4.71 14.78
C GLU A 16 3.68 -3.56 14.10
N ASN A 17 4.58 -3.91 13.19
CA ASN A 17 5.39 -2.95 12.43
C ASN A 17 4.62 -2.27 11.29
N TYR A 18 3.42 -2.76 10.95
CA TYR A 18 2.56 -2.13 9.96
C TYR A 18 1.97 -0.83 10.54
N VAL A 19 2.31 0.30 9.94
CA VAL A 19 1.95 1.64 10.45
C VAL A 19 0.50 1.97 10.09
N GLY A 20 -0.25 2.52 11.06
CA GLY A 20 -1.63 2.94 10.88
C GLY A 20 -2.65 1.78 10.80
N ASN A 21 -3.85 2.12 10.32
CA ASN A 21 -4.97 1.19 10.08
C ASN A 21 -5.31 0.30 11.30
N SER A 22 -5.30 0.85 12.50
CA SER A 22 -5.57 0.12 13.75
C SER A 22 -6.92 -0.60 13.74
N HIS A 23 -7.93 -0.04 13.05
CA HIS A 23 -9.24 -0.66 12.86
C HIS A 23 -9.18 -1.98 12.09
N LEU A 24 -8.22 -2.14 11.16
CA LEU A 24 -8.04 -3.39 10.41
C LEU A 24 -7.20 -4.41 11.16
N LYS A 25 -6.31 -3.98 12.05
CA LYS A 25 -5.41 -4.89 12.78
C LYS A 25 -6.17 -5.97 13.56
N GLY A 26 -7.34 -5.63 14.12
CA GLY A 26 -8.21 -6.61 14.78
C GLY A 26 -8.74 -7.68 13.83
N ILE A 27 -9.21 -7.28 12.66
CA ILE A 27 -9.70 -8.20 11.60
C ILE A 27 -8.57 -9.11 11.12
N ILE A 28 -7.41 -8.53 10.84
CA ILE A 28 -6.23 -9.27 10.37
C ILE A 28 -5.74 -10.27 11.42
N LYS A 29 -5.69 -9.88 12.70
CA LYS A 29 -5.31 -10.80 13.80
C LYS A 29 -6.26 -11.99 13.89
N ARG A 30 -7.58 -11.78 13.72
CA ARG A 30 -8.56 -12.85 13.69
C ARG A 30 -8.29 -13.82 12.54
N TYR A 31 -8.09 -13.33 11.32
CA TYR A 31 -7.76 -14.17 10.16
C TYR A 31 -6.48 -14.99 10.36
N LEU A 32 -5.45 -14.39 10.94
CA LEU A 32 -4.23 -15.11 11.26
C LEU A 32 -4.44 -16.17 12.35
N GLY A 33 -5.29 -15.89 13.34
CA GLY A 33 -5.64 -16.84 14.40
C GLY A 33 -6.49 -18.03 13.90
N GLU A 34 -7.40 -17.79 12.97
CA GLU A 34 -8.24 -18.80 12.32
C GLU A 34 -7.50 -19.55 11.20
N ASN A 35 -6.34 -19.06 10.78
CA ASN A 35 -5.59 -19.53 9.62
C ASN A 35 -6.44 -19.63 8.34
N ASP A 36 -7.44 -18.78 8.22
CA ASP A 36 -8.30 -18.62 7.03
C ASP A 36 -8.66 -17.16 6.85
N ILE A 37 -8.96 -16.77 5.60
CA ILE A 37 -9.39 -15.43 5.23
C ILE A 37 -10.62 -15.50 4.33
N GLN A 38 -11.37 -14.42 4.27
CA GLN A 38 -12.34 -14.21 3.21
C GLN A 38 -11.63 -13.70 1.94
N ASN A 39 -12.35 -13.66 0.82
CA ASN A 39 -11.87 -12.90 -0.32
C ASN A 39 -11.86 -11.42 0.06
N LEU A 40 -10.76 -10.72 -0.21
CA LEU A 40 -10.52 -9.35 0.25
C LEU A 40 -10.28 -8.41 -0.92
N ILE A 41 -10.78 -7.19 -0.80
CA ILE A 41 -10.35 -6.06 -1.62
C ILE A 41 -9.76 -5.00 -0.70
N PHE A 42 -8.47 -4.70 -0.84
CA PHE A 42 -7.82 -3.58 -0.18
C PHE A 42 -7.79 -2.38 -1.12
N TYR A 43 -8.49 -1.30 -0.78
CA TYR A 43 -8.52 -0.11 -1.61
C TYR A 43 -8.11 1.15 -0.84
N GLY A 44 -7.59 2.14 -1.55
CA GLY A 44 -7.18 3.43 -0.98
C GLY A 44 -6.03 4.08 -1.76
N PRO A 45 -5.57 5.26 -1.33
CA PRO A 45 -4.53 6.00 -2.04
C PRO A 45 -3.24 5.22 -2.27
N ALA A 46 -2.47 5.62 -3.29
CA ALA A 46 -1.15 5.05 -3.55
C ALA A 46 -0.21 5.24 -2.34
N GLY A 47 0.72 4.30 -2.16
CA GLY A 47 1.75 4.39 -1.11
C GLY A 47 1.28 4.17 0.33
N THR A 48 0.02 3.77 0.57
CA THR A 48 -0.56 3.55 1.90
C THR A 48 -0.37 2.14 2.47
N GLY A 49 0.29 1.23 1.74
CA GLY A 49 0.65 -0.10 2.22
C GLY A 49 -0.31 -1.23 1.87
N LYS A 50 -1.19 -1.09 0.87
CA LYS A 50 -2.12 -2.15 0.42
C LYS A 50 -1.41 -3.47 0.07
N THR A 51 -0.46 -3.41 -0.86
CA THR A 51 0.35 -4.56 -1.28
C THR A 51 1.16 -5.14 -0.12
N THR A 52 1.66 -4.27 0.75
CA THR A 52 2.39 -4.68 1.96
C THR A 52 1.51 -5.51 2.89
N LEU A 53 0.26 -5.08 3.12
CA LEU A 53 -0.69 -5.80 3.97
C LEU A 53 -1.08 -7.15 3.35
N ALA A 54 -1.32 -7.21 2.03
CA ALA A 54 -1.60 -8.44 1.31
C ALA A 54 -0.45 -9.46 1.45
N LYS A 55 0.80 -9.03 1.21
CA LYS A 55 1.99 -9.88 1.37
C LYS A 55 2.23 -10.29 2.83
N LEU A 56 1.95 -9.41 3.78
CA LEU A 56 2.07 -9.70 5.20
C LEU A 56 1.08 -10.80 5.62
N LEU A 57 -0.17 -10.73 5.16
CA LEU A 57 -1.17 -11.78 5.39
C LEU A 57 -0.68 -13.12 4.88
N THR A 58 -0.32 -13.23 3.60
CA THR A 58 0.11 -14.50 2.99
C THR A 58 1.38 -15.07 3.61
N LYS A 59 2.28 -14.20 4.07
CA LYS A 59 3.51 -14.64 4.75
C LYS A 59 3.25 -15.26 6.14
N ASN A 60 2.20 -14.81 6.81
CA ASN A 60 1.86 -15.26 8.17
C ASN A 60 0.73 -16.30 8.21
N LEU A 61 0.08 -16.59 7.08
CA LEU A 61 -0.86 -17.70 6.92
C LEU A 61 -0.12 -18.97 6.49
N ASN A 62 -0.61 -20.11 6.93
CA ASN A 62 -0.13 -21.40 6.40
C ASN A 62 -0.77 -21.68 5.03
N CYS A 63 -0.36 -20.92 4.04
CA CYS A 63 -0.91 -20.98 2.69
C CYS A 63 0.17 -21.10 1.62
N GLU A 64 -0.21 -21.65 0.48
CA GLU A 64 0.50 -21.49 -0.78
C GLU A 64 -0.05 -20.24 -1.48
N TYR A 65 0.79 -19.40 -2.07
CA TYR A 65 0.27 -18.19 -2.69
C TYR A 65 0.87 -17.91 -4.07
N LEU A 66 0.04 -17.32 -4.92
CA LEU A 66 0.40 -16.76 -6.22
C LEU A 66 0.28 -15.24 -6.16
N TYR A 67 1.30 -14.52 -6.61
CA TYR A 67 1.29 -13.06 -6.73
C TYR A 67 1.33 -12.66 -8.19
N ILE A 68 0.38 -11.85 -8.62
CA ILE A 68 0.30 -11.28 -9.97
C ILE A 68 0.11 -9.77 -9.85
N ASN A 69 0.89 -8.99 -10.60
CA ASN A 69 0.64 -7.57 -10.78
C ASN A 69 -0.25 -7.35 -12.01
N ALA A 70 -1.47 -6.89 -11.79
CA ALA A 70 -2.44 -6.69 -12.87
C ALA A 70 -2.11 -5.48 -13.76
N SER A 71 -1.20 -4.60 -13.37
CA SER A 71 -0.70 -3.54 -14.25
C SER A 71 0.17 -4.08 -15.39
N ASP A 72 0.87 -5.19 -15.14
CA ASP A 72 1.74 -5.85 -16.12
C ASP A 72 0.94 -6.89 -16.93
N GLU A 73 0.01 -7.57 -16.29
CA GLU A 73 -0.74 -8.69 -16.85
C GLU A 73 -2.25 -8.50 -16.67
N ARG A 74 -2.88 -7.71 -17.55
CA ARG A 74 -4.30 -7.26 -17.41
C ARG A 74 -5.30 -8.10 -18.19
N GLY A 75 -4.83 -9.05 -18.99
CA GLY A 75 -5.65 -9.83 -19.92
C GLY A 75 -6.46 -10.95 -19.29
N ILE A 76 -7.45 -11.43 -19.99
CA ILE A 76 -8.28 -12.57 -19.58
C ILE A 76 -7.45 -13.87 -19.54
N GLU A 77 -6.40 -14.00 -20.36
CA GLU A 77 -5.49 -15.14 -20.40
C GLU A 77 -4.81 -15.33 -19.06
N THR A 78 -4.36 -14.25 -18.41
CA THR A 78 -3.75 -14.31 -17.06
C THR A 78 -4.68 -14.99 -16.08
N ILE A 79 -5.98 -14.63 -16.10
CA ILE A 79 -6.97 -15.21 -15.20
C ILE A 79 -7.23 -16.68 -15.54
N ARG A 80 -7.32 -17.04 -16.84
CA ARG A 80 -7.59 -18.41 -17.26
C ARG A 80 -6.40 -19.33 -17.02
N ASP A 81 -5.22 -18.91 -17.40
CA ASP A 81 -4.05 -19.80 -17.44
C ASP A 81 -3.31 -19.80 -16.09
N LYS A 82 -2.98 -18.62 -15.55
CA LYS A 82 -2.22 -18.53 -14.32
C LYS A 82 -3.07 -18.73 -13.08
N VAL A 83 -4.18 -17.98 -12.97
CA VAL A 83 -5.02 -18.00 -11.74
C VAL A 83 -5.80 -19.30 -11.64
N SER A 84 -6.49 -19.71 -12.70
CA SER A 84 -7.24 -20.98 -12.69
C SER A 84 -6.29 -22.19 -12.63
N GLY A 85 -5.15 -22.14 -13.34
CA GLY A 85 -4.12 -23.17 -13.25
C GLY A 85 -3.63 -23.35 -11.83
N PHE A 86 -3.22 -22.27 -11.14
CA PHE A 86 -2.81 -22.31 -9.74
C PHE A 86 -3.95 -22.83 -8.84
N ALA A 87 -5.17 -22.33 -8.98
CA ALA A 87 -6.30 -22.71 -8.13
C ALA A 87 -6.67 -24.19 -8.27
N SER A 88 -6.51 -24.78 -9.47
CA SER A 88 -6.87 -26.18 -9.77
C SER A 88 -5.82 -27.20 -9.31
N THR A 89 -4.55 -26.80 -9.11
CA THR A 89 -3.50 -27.73 -8.65
C THR A 89 -3.74 -28.14 -7.19
N MET A 90 -3.25 -29.33 -6.83
CA MET A 90 -3.22 -29.75 -5.43
C MET A 90 -2.19 -28.94 -4.64
N SER A 91 -2.48 -28.62 -3.39
CA SER A 91 -1.58 -27.96 -2.47
C SER A 91 -1.27 -28.86 -1.28
N PHE A 92 -0.04 -28.81 -0.79
CA PHE A 92 0.35 -29.44 0.48
C PHE A 92 -0.05 -28.59 1.71
N LYS A 93 -0.48 -27.35 1.47
CA LYS A 93 -0.96 -26.46 2.52
C LYS A 93 -2.50 -26.40 2.51
N PRO A 94 -3.11 -26.12 3.66
CA PRO A 94 -4.57 -26.14 3.79
C PRO A 94 -5.28 -25.04 2.98
N LEU A 95 -4.58 -23.98 2.64
CA LEU A 95 -5.14 -22.81 1.97
C LEU A 95 -4.28 -22.38 0.80
N LYS A 96 -4.92 -21.98 -0.30
CA LYS A 96 -4.29 -21.24 -1.41
C LYS A 96 -4.76 -19.80 -1.40
N VAL A 97 -3.85 -18.88 -1.71
CA VAL A 97 -4.17 -17.45 -1.79
C VAL A 97 -3.64 -16.88 -3.11
N VAL A 98 -4.50 -16.20 -3.84
CA VAL A 98 -4.11 -15.45 -5.04
C VAL A 98 -4.12 -13.96 -4.70
N ILE A 99 -3.00 -13.30 -4.87
CA ILE A 99 -2.88 -11.84 -4.74
C ILE A 99 -2.90 -11.25 -6.15
N LEU A 100 -3.89 -10.42 -6.43
CA LEU A 100 -3.97 -9.59 -7.63
C LEU A 100 -3.71 -8.14 -7.23
N ASP A 101 -2.46 -7.71 -7.40
CA ASP A 101 -2.05 -6.35 -7.07
C ASP A 101 -2.44 -5.41 -8.21
N GLU A 102 -2.88 -4.19 -7.88
CA GLU A 102 -3.38 -3.21 -8.84
C GLU A 102 -4.53 -3.73 -9.73
N ALA A 103 -5.49 -4.46 -9.13
CA ALA A 103 -6.59 -5.12 -9.83
C ALA A 103 -7.52 -4.17 -10.62
N ASP A 104 -7.49 -2.87 -10.33
CA ASP A 104 -8.17 -1.82 -11.10
C ASP A 104 -7.59 -1.61 -12.51
N PHE A 105 -6.47 -2.26 -12.85
CA PHE A 105 -5.93 -2.34 -14.22
C PHE A 105 -6.44 -3.55 -15.01
N LEU A 106 -7.09 -4.53 -14.39
CA LEU A 106 -7.69 -5.66 -15.10
C LEU A 106 -8.76 -5.18 -16.07
N THR A 107 -8.78 -5.77 -17.27
CA THR A 107 -9.87 -5.53 -18.22
C THR A 107 -11.21 -6.02 -17.63
N ILE A 108 -12.33 -5.45 -18.06
CA ILE A 108 -13.67 -5.86 -17.63
C ILE A 108 -13.89 -7.36 -17.89
N GLN A 109 -13.40 -7.87 -19.02
CA GLN A 109 -13.50 -9.29 -19.37
C GLN A 109 -12.67 -10.17 -18.41
N ALA A 110 -11.47 -9.75 -18.02
CA ALA A 110 -10.66 -10.43 -17.03
C ALA A 110 -11.34 -10.45 -15.66
N GLN A 111 -11.93 -9.34 -15.24
CA GLN A 111 -12.68 -9.25 -13.99
C GLN A 111 -13.93 -10.17 -14.01
N ALA A 112 -14.65 -10.23 -15.12
CA ALA A 112 -15.81 -11.13 -15.28
C ALA A 112 -15.36 -12.62 -15.23
N SER A 113 -14.22 -12.96 -15.83
CA SER A 113 -13.64 -14.29 -15.74
C SER A 113 -13.21 -14.62 -14.30
N LEU A 114 -12.56 -13.68 -13.61
CA LEU A 114 -12.14 -13.83 -12.22
C LEU A 114 -13.32 -14.11 -11.28
N ARG A 115 -14.49 -13.49 -11.49
CA ARG A 115 -15.71 -13.79 -10.75
C ARG A 115 -16.02 -15.29 -10.79
N ASN A 116 -15.98 -15.91 -11.98
CA ASN A 116 -16.28 -17.33 -12.13
C ASN A 116 -15.24 -18.20 -11.41
N VAL A 117 -13.96 -17.81 -11.49
CA VAL A 117 -12.86 -18.52 -10.80
C VAL A 117 -13.03 -18.46 -9.28
N ILE A 118 -13.41 -17.31 -8.71
CA ILE A 118 -13.70 -17.14 -7.28
C ILE A 118 -14.82 -18.09 -6.83
N GLU A 119 -15.88 -18.21 -7.61
CA GLU A 119 -16.99 -19.13 -7.29
C GLU A 119 -16.57 -20.59 -7.37
N THR A 120 -15.89 -20.97 -8.45
CA THR A 120 -15.47 -22.36 -8.71
C THR A 120 -14.52 -22.87 -7.63
N PHE A 121 -13.57 -22.06 -7.20
CA PHE A 121 -12.53 -22.48 -6.25
C PHE A 121 -12.75 -21.96 -4.81
N SER A 122 -13.96 -21.53 -4.47
CA SER A 122 -14.30 -20.93 -3.18
C SER A 122 -13.96 -21.78 -1.96
N LYS A 123 -13.89 -23.11 -2.10
CA LYS A 123 -13.57 -24.04 -1.01
C LYS A 123 -12.08 -24.12 -0.68
N SER A 124 -11.21 -23.93 -1.66
CA SER A 124 -9.76 -24.17 -1.53
C SER A 124 -8.89 -22.94 -1.71
N THR A 125 -9.43 -21.89 -2.33
CA THR A 125 -8.63 -20.70 -2.74
C THR A 125 -9.30 -19.42 -2.28
N ARG A 126 -8.51 -18.50 -1.76
CA ARG A 126 -8.92 -17.14 -1.39
C ARG A 126 -8.22 -16.13 -2.28
N PHE A 127 -8.85 -14.98 -2.43
CA PHE A 127 -8.39 -13.93 -3.32
C PHE A 127 -8.18 -12.64 -2.53
N ILE A 128 -7.04 -11.99 -2.74
CA ILE A 128 -6.75 -10.68 -2.20
C ILE A 128 -6.48 -9.75 -3.39
N LEU A 129 -7.39 -8.83 -3.63
CA LEU A 129 -7.24 -7.80 -4.64
C LEU A 129 -6.77 -6.50 -3.98
N THR A 130 -5.83 -5.81 -4.59
CA THR A 130 -5.53 -4.42 -4.20
C THR A 130 -5.89 -3.49 -5.34
N CYS A 131 -6.38 -2.30 -5.03
CA CYS A 131 -6.69 -1.28 -6.02
C CYS A 131 -6.57 0.13 -5.43
N ASN A 132 -6.35 1.11 -6.28
CA ASN A 132 -6.42 2.51 -5.87
C ASN A 132 -7.86 3.02 -5.93
N TYR A 133 -8.62 2.58 -6.93
CA TYR A 133 -9.97 3.01 -7.24
C TYR A 133 -10.92 1.81 -7.23
N VAL A 134 -11.69 1.66 -6.14
CA VAL A 134 -12.62 0.52 -5.99
C VAL A 134 -13.75 0.55 -7.03
N GLU A 135 -14.14 1.72 -7.49
CA GLU A 135 -15.15 1.95 -8.53
C GLU A 135 -14.75 1.40 -9.91
N ARG A 136 -13.48 1.05 -10.12
CA ARG A 136 -13.01 0.34 -11.32
C ARG A 136 -13.15 -1.18 -11.22
N ILE A 137 -13.47 -1.69 -10.04
CA ILE A 137 -13.76 -3.11 -9.84
C ILE A 137 -15.26 -3.31 -10.03
N ILE A 138 -15.65 -4.24 -10.89
CA ILE A 138 -17.05 -4.52 -11.19
C ILE A 138 -17.82 -4.97 -9.93
N ASP A 139 -19.08 -4.54 -9.79
CA ASP A 139 -19.93 -4.87 -8.63
C ASP A 139 -20.02 -6.37 -8.33
N PRO A 140 -20.10 -7.27 -9.34
CA PRO A 140 -20.12 -8.71 -9.08
C PRO A 140 -18.86 -9.25 -8.39
N LEU A 141 -17.70 -8.61 -8.53
CA LEU A 141 -16.50 -8.96 -7.76
C LEU A 141 -16.54 -8.36 -6.36
N GLN A 142 -16.95 -7.10 -6.25
CA GLN A 142 -17.06 -6.44 -4.94
C GLN A 142 -18.00 -7.19 -4.00
N SER A 143 -19.15 -7.67 -4.52
CA SER A 143 -20.12 -8.43 -3.72
C SER A 143 -19.62 -9.78 -3.20
N ARG A 144 -18.54 -10.34 -3.78
CA ARG A 144 -17.92 -11.61 -3.38
C ARG A 144 -16.70 -11.45 -2.50
N CYS A 145 -16.35 -10.20 -2.19
CA CYS A 145 -15.17 -9.87 -1.41
C CYS A 145 -15.56 -8.97 -0.23
N GLN A 146 -14.85 -9.08 0.85
CA GLN A 146 -14.89 -8.07 1.90
C GLN A 146 -14.03 -6.87 1.46
N VAL A 147 -14.69 -5.73 1.28
CA VAL A 147 -14.03 -4.50 0.83
C VAL A 147 -13.52 -3.72 2.03
N LEU A 148 -12.21 -3.56 2.13
CA LEU A 148 -11.53 -2.94 3.26
C LEU A 148 -10.74 -1.71 2.80
N LYS A 149 -11.10 -0.55 3.35
CA LYS A 149 -10.43 0.71 3.05
C LYS A 149 -9.11 0.81 3.82
N ILE A 150 -8.02 0.99 3.10
CA ILE A 150 -6.72 1.32 3.68
C ILE A 150 -6.58 2.83 3.73
N VAL A 151 -6.60 3.37 4.94
CA VAL A 151 -6.44 4.81 5.17
C VAL A 151 -4.96 5.15 5.36
N PRO A 152 -4.52 6.32 4.90
CA PRO A 152 -3.18 6.79 5.22
C PRO A 152 -2.97 6.83 6.75
N PRO A 153 -1.80 6.38 7.26
CA PRO A 153 -1.46 6.59 8.66
C PRO A 153 -1.47 8.08 9.01
N SER A 154 -1.70 8.43 10.26
CA SER A 154 -1.57 9.82 10.70
C SER A 154 -0.16 10.36 10.46
N LYS A 155 -0.03 11.68 10.24
CA LYS A 155 1.29 12.31 10.06
C LYS A 155 2.24 12.01 11.21
N GLY A 156 1.73 11.92 12.44
CA GLY A 156 2.53 11.58 13.63
C GLY A 156 3.05 10.15 13.61
N GLU A 157 2.22 9.17 13.21
CA GLU A 157 2.64 7.77 13.06
C GLU A 157 3.70 7.62 11.96
N VAL A 158 3.50 8.32 10.83
CA VAL A 158 4.48 8.33 9.74
C VAL A 158 5.79 8.97 10.16
N ALA A 159 5.75 10.14 10.83
CA ALA A 159 6.94 10.82 11.33
C ALA A 159 7.73 9.92 12.30
N LYS A 160 7.04 9.24 13.22
CA LYS A 160 7.67 8.27 14.14
C LYS A 160 8.32 7.11 13.39
N HIS A 161 7.66 6.59 12.34
CA HIS A 161 8.23 5.53 11.51
C HIS A 161 9.50 5.99 10.80
N ILE A 162 9.47 7.15 10.16
CA ILE A 162 10.62 7.76 9.48
C ILE A 162 11.76 8.03 10.46
N PHE A 163 11.47 8.60 11.64
CA PHE A 163 12.46 8.81 12.68
C PHE A 163 13.19 7.50 13.06
N ASN A 164 12.44 6.41 13.23
CA ASN A 164 13.02 5.10 13.52
C ASN A 164 13.92 4.59 12.36
N VAL A 165 13.54 4.87 11.11
CA VAL A 165 14.35 4.52 9.94
C VAL A 165 15.65 5.31 9.92
N LEU A 166 15.58 6.64 10.08
CA LEU A 166 16.76 7.52 10.11
C LEU A 166 17.74 7.14 11.23
N SER A 167 17.20 6.82 12.42
CA SER A 167 18.01 6.35 13.55
C SER A 167 18.73 5.05 13.25
N LYS A 168 18.08 4.09 12.57
CA LYS A 168 18.70 2.81 12.17
C LYS A 168 19.76 2.96 11.08
N GLU A 169 19.61 3.96 10.22
CA GLU A 169 20.57 4.29 9.17
C GLU A 169 21.68 5.25 9.65
N ASN A 170 21.67 5.64 10.94
CA ASN A 170 22.60 6.61 11.53
C ASN A 170 22.62 7.97 10.80
N VAL A 171 21.47 8.41 10.30
CA VAL A 171 21.31 9.70 9.64
C VAL A 171 20.95 10.77 10.67
N GLN A 172 21.84 11.76 10.84
CA GLN A 172 21.55 12.94 11.67
C GLN A 172 20.50 13.81 10.97
N HIS A 173 19.54 14.32 11.72
CA HIS A 173 18.45 15.09 11.16
C HIS A 173 17.96 16.17 12.13
N ASN A 174 17.50 17.28 11.54
CA ASN A 174 16.76 18.30 12.24
C ASN A 174 15.24 17.96 12.19
N ASN A 175 14.54 18.18 13.29
CA ASN A 175 13.08 17.97 13.38
C ASN A 175 12.30 18.83 12.36
N GLU A 176 12.78 20.01 12.01
CA GLU A 176 12.18 20.87 10.98
C GLU A 176 12.27 20.24 9.58
N HIS A 177 13.43 19.68 9.23
CA HIS A 177 13.62 18.97 7.96
C HIS A 177 12.71 17.75 7.87
N LEU A 178 12.62 16.97 8.94
CA LEU A 178 11.70 15.83 9.03
C LEU A 178 10.25 16.26 8.82
N LYS A 179 9.79 17.29 9.53
CA LYS A 179 8.43 17.82 9.43
C LYS A 179 8.11 18.34 8.03
N THR A 180 9.06 19.03 7.40
CA THR A 180 8.92 19.57 6.03
C THR A 180 8.71 18.45 5.02
N LEU A 181 9.57 17.43 5.00
CA LEU A 181 9.44 16.30 4.08
C LEU A 181 8.17 15.48 4.34
N VAL A 182 7.81 15.24 5.60
CA VAL A 182 6.56 14.55 5.94
C VAL A 182 5.35 15.31 5.40
N ASN A 183 5.29 16.62 5.58
CA ASN A 183 4.18 17.43 5.08
C ASN A 183 4.09 17.44 3.56
N GLN A 184 5.22 17.49 2.87
CA GLN A 184 5.30 17.60 1.41
C GLN A 184 4.84 16.31 0.72
N TYR A 185 5.22 15.14 1.24
CA TYR A 185 4.98 13.85 0.58
C TYR A 185 3.78 13.08 1.15
N TYR A 186 3.20 13.55 2.27
CA TYR A 186 1.99 12.95 2.81
C TYR A 186 0.84 13.02 1.78
N PRO A 187 0.06 11.95 1.58
CA PRO A 187 -0.01 10.71 2.37
C PRO A 187 0.83 9.52 1.84
N ASP A 188 1.65 9.70 0.83
CA ASP A 188 2.39 8.62 0.15
C ASP A 188 3.69 8.29 0.91
N VAL A 189 3.64 7.25 1.75
CA VAL A 189 4.78 6.79 2.56
C VAL A 189 5.94 6.28 1.70
N ARG A 190 5.65 5.72 0.50
CA ARG A 190 6.68 5.23 -0.43
C ARG A 190 7.49 6.39 -1.00
N LYS A 191 6.79 7.41 -1.53
CA LYS A 191 7.45 8.63 -2.03
C LYS A 191 8.24 9.33 -0.94
N MET A 192 7.68 9.35 0.27
CA MET A 192 8.34 9.94 1.43
C MET A 192 9.66 9.24 1.75
N LEU A 193 9.68 7.91 1.88
CA LEU A 193 10.91 7.13 2.12
C LEU A 193 11.96 7.39 1.03
N ASN A 194 11.55 7.43 -0.23
CA ASN A 194 12.46 7.75 -1.33
C ASN A 194 13.04 9.17 -1.24
N ALA A 195 12.21 10.16 -0.86
CA ALA A 195 12.68 11.53 -0.66
C ALA A 195 13.70 11.61 0.49
N PHE A 196 13.47 10.90 1.59
CA PHE A 196 14.43 10.83 2.69
C PHE A 196 15.75 10.18 2.29
N ILE A 197 15.74 9.11 1.48
CA ILE A 197 16.96 8.50 0.93
C ILE A 197 17.75 9.53 0.09
N MET A 198 17.05 10.23 -0.79
CA MET A 198 17.69 11.22 -1.68
C MET A 198 18.26 12.42 -0.91
N SER A 199 17.64 12.79 0.21
CA SER A 199 18.07 13.89 1.07
C SER A 199 19.12 13.48 2.11
N ALA A 200 19.33 12.18 2.34
CA ALA A 200 20.36 11.67 3.24
C ALA A 200 21.70 11.61 2.51
N LYS A 201 22.57 12.59 2.76
CA LYS A 201 23.93 12.70 2.20
C LYS A 201 24.94 12.70 3.34
N ASP A 202 26.01 11.94 3.19
CA ASP A 202 27.14 11.89 4.15
C ASP A 202 26.74 11.72 5.63
N GLY A 203 25.60 11.03 5.87
CA GLY A 203 25.09 10.80 7.22
C GLY A 203 24.23 11.92 7.80
N GLU A 204 23.94 12.96 7.03
CA GLU A 204 23.07 14.07 7.43
C GLU A 204 21.89 14.23 6.47
N LEU A 205 20.77 14.74 6.99
CA LEU A 205 19.58 15.05 6.20
C LEU A 205 19.63 16.47 5.68
N GLU A 206 19.96 16.62 4.39
CA GLU A 206 19.99 17.90 3.71
C GLU A 206 18.73 18.10 2.85
N LEU A 207 18.09 19.26 2.99
CA LEU A 207 16.98 19.67 2.11
C LEU A 207 17.49 20.47 0.93
N ASP A 208 17.08 20.09 -0.28
CA ASP A 208 17.34 20.88 -1.46
C ASP A 208 16.58 22.22 -1.39
N LYS A 209 17.21 23.30 -1.90
CA LYS A 209 16.63 24.66 -1.91
C LYS A 209 15.24 24.70 -2.57
N GLN A 210 15.01 23.88 -3.58
CA GLN A 210 13.69 23.79 -4.24
C GLN A 210 12.61 23.20 -3.30
N THR A 211 12.95 22.25 -2.46
CA THR A 211 12.06 21.64 -1.46
C THR A 211 11.67 22.67 -0.39
N LEU A 212 12.63 23.50 0.05
CA LEU A 212 12.39 24.58 1.02
C LEU A 212 11.51 25.70 0.45
N VAL A 213 11.71 26.07 -0.80
CA VAL A 213 10.89 27.11 -1.46
C VAL A 213 9.45 26.66 -1.65
N SER A 214 9.22 25.41 -2.08
CA SER A 214 7.87 24.89 -2.30
C SER A 214 7.08 24.75 -0.99
N SER A 215 7.71 24.35 0.11
CA SER A 215 7.04 24.29 1.42
C SER A 215 6.66 25.67 1.92
N ASN A 216 7.54 26.65 1.84
CA ASN A 216 7.27 28.04 2.24
C ASN A 216 6.17 28.69 1.39
N TYR A 217 6.05 28.32 0.12
CA TYR A 217 4.98 28.82 -0.75
C TYR A 217 3.61 28.25 -0.38
N ILE A 218 3.53 26.97 -0.08
CA ILE A 218 2.30 26.31 0.36
C ILE A 218 1.83 26.88 1.71
N ASP A 219 2.74 27.05 2.67
CA ASP A 219 2.43 27.64 3.98
C ASP A 219 1.91 29.08 3.84
N LYS A 220 2.52 29.90 2.99
CA LYS A 220 2.03 31.23 2.66
C LYS A 220 0.66 31.25 2.01
N VAL A 221 0.38 30.33 1.09
CA VAL A 221 -0.95 30.20 0.47
C VAL A 221 -1.99 29.80 1.50
N ILE A 222 -1.66 28.85 2.41
CA ILE A 222 -2.55 28.43 3.49
C ILE A 222 -2.85 29.59 4.46
N GLU A 223 -1.86 30.41 4.81
CA GLU A 223 -2.03 31.60 5.66
C GLU A 223 -2.91 32.67 5.00
N LEU A 224 -2.87 32.80 3.68
CA LEU A 224 -3.66 33.81 2.95
C LEU A 224 -5.14 33.39 2.75
N LEU A 225 -5.44 32.09 2.70
CA LEU A 225 -6.78 31.56 2.48
C LEU A 225 -7.81 31.96 3.58
N PRO A 226 -7.51 31.95 4.89
CA PRO A 226 -8.48 32.33 5.93
C PRO A 226 -8.87 33.81 5.91
N ASN A 227 -8.06 34.68 5.34
CA ASN A 227 -8.22 36.14 5.41
C ASN A 227 -9.06 36.72 4.27
N LYS A 228 -9.81 35.90 3.49
CA LYS A 228 -10.68 36.37 2.39
C LYS A 228 -10.01 37.36 1.43
N LYS A 229 -8.69 37.34 1.28
CA LYS A 229 -8.02 38.13 0.27
C LYS A 229 -8.31 37.53 -1.09
N SER A 230 -8.69 38.39 -2.03
CA SER A 230 -9.10 38.00 -3.38
C SER A 230 -8.00 37.17 -4.07
N PHE A 231 -8.40 36.21 -4.89
CA PHE A 231 -7.49 35.43 -5.77
C PHE A 231 -6.51 36.29 -6.60
N LYS A 232 -6.77 37.59 -6.70
CA LYS A 232 -5.91 38.58 -7.37
C LYS A 232 -4.62 38.91 -6.59
N ASP A 233 -4.60 38.60 -5.28
CA ASP A 233 -3.44 38.91 -4.41
C ASP A 233 -2.44 37.75 -4.33
N ILE A 234 -2.71 36.64 -5.06
CA ILE A 234 -1.91 35.40 -5.06
C ILE A 234 -1.04 35.28 -6.32
N ARG A 235 -1.11 36.28 -7.22
CA ARG A 235 -0.27 36.34 -8.44
C ARG A 235 1.03 37.05 -8.22
#